data_b6f935531d0019cbf2bfd27bb491532c
#
_entry.id   b6f935531d0019cbf2bfd27bb491532c
#
_cell.length_a   1.000
_cell.length_b   1.000
_cell.length_c   1.000
_cell.angle_alpha   90.00
_cell.angle_beta   90.00
_cell.angle_gamma   90.00
#
_symmetry.space_group_name_H-M   'P 1'
#
loop_
_entity.id
_entity.type
_entity.pdbx_description
1 polymer ?
#
loop_
_entity_poly.entity_id
_entity_poly.type
_entity_poly.pdbx_seq_one_letter_code
_entity_poly.pdbx_strand_id
1 'polypeptide(L)' 'SQSHFMRWFKKMTGQGFTAYLNDHRLNLAAELLRITDATVLDIAGRVGFDNLSYFNRLFKRRYGMTPREYRKK' A
#
# COMPACT_ATOMS: atom_id res chain seq x y z
N SER A 1 -25.62 -1.04 -0.36
CA SER A 1 -24.90 0.23 -0.48
C SER A 1 -23.42 0.05 -0.11
N GLN A 2 -22.63 1.03 -0.45
CA GLN A 2 -21.20 1.01 -0.13
C GLN A 2 -20.97 0.94 1.37
N SER A 3 -21.72 1.70 2.15
CA SER A 3 -21.60 1.68 3.61
C SER A 3 -21.94 0.31 4.19
N HIS A 4 -22.95 -0.32 3.64
CA HIS A 4 -23.34 -1.66 4.07
C HIS A 4 -22.24 -2.68 3.76
N PHE A 5 -21.67 -2.60 2.56
CA PHE A 5 -20.58 -3.47 2.13
C PHE A 5 -19.36 -3.29 3.04
N MET A 6 -19.00 -2.05 3.36
CA MET A 6 -17.84 -1.77 4.21
C MET A 6 -18.01 -2.33 5.62
N ARG A 7 -19.20 -2.22 6.19
CA ARG A 7 -19.47 -2.79 7.52
C ARG A 7 -19.41 -4.31 7.48
N TRP A 8 -19.99 -4.91 6.44
CA TRP A 8 -19.94 -6.35 6.26
C TRP A 8 -18.50 -6.83 6.13
N PHE A 9 -17.70 -6.12 5.31
CA PHE A 9 -16.30 -6.47 5.09
C PHE A 9 -15.52 -6.46 6.39
N LYS A 10 -15.67 -5.41 7.21
CA LYS A 10 -14.99 -5.31 8.47
C LYS A 10 -15.39 -6.44 9.43
N LYS A 11 -16.66 -6.77 9.44
CA LYS A 11 -17.18 -7.84 10.28
C LYS A 11 -16.58 -9.19 9.89
N MET A 12 -16.44 -9.44 8.59
CA MET A 12 -15.96 -10.73 8.09
C MET A 12 -14.44 -10.88 8.18
N THR A 13 -13.70 -9.79 7.98
CA THR A 13 -12.22 -9.85 7.92
C THR A 13 -11.54 -9.29 9.15
N GLY A 14 -12.26 -8.56 10.00
CA GLY A 14 -11.68 -7.93 11.17
C GLY A 14 -10.97 -6.63 10.89
N GLN A 15 -10.97 -6.13 9.64
CA GLN A 15 -10.33 -4.86 9.31
C GLN A 15 -11.16 -4.07 8.31
N GLY A 16 -11.00 -2.76 8.30
CA GLY A 16 -11.71 -1.88 7.37
C GLY A 16 -11.25 -2.12 5.95
N PHE A 17 -12.17 -1.87 4.99
CA PHE A 17 -11.87 -2.07 3.58
C PHE A 17 -10.69 -1.21 3.12
N THR A 18 -10.62 0.05 3.57
CA THR A 18 -9.51 0.94 3.20
C THR A 18 -8.18 0.40 3.68
N ALA A 19 -8.12 -0.11 4.91
CA ALA A 19 -6.88 -0.68 5.44
C ALA A 19 -6.47 -1.91 4.65
N TYR A 20 -7.42 -2.78 4.33
CA TYR A 20 -7.17 -3.96 3.52
C TYR A 20 -6.64 -3.58 2.14
N LEU A 21 -7.28 -2.61 1.50
CA LEU A 21 -6.88 -2.16 0.17
C LEU A 21 -5.48 -1.55 0.19
N ASN A 22 -5.18 -0.74 1.20
CA ASN A 22 -3.85 -0.16 1.33
C ASN A 22 -2.78 -1.23 1.54
N ASP A 23 -3.07 -2.24 2.36
CA ASP A 23 -2.13 -3.35 2.56
C ASP A 23 -1.85 -4.07 1.25
N HIS A 24 -2.90 -4.32 0.46
CA HIS A 24 -2.76 -4.95 -0.84
C HIS A 24 -1.91 -4.10 -1.78
N ARG A 25 -2.18 -2.79 -1.82
CA ARG A 25 -1.41 -1.85 -2.65
C ARG A 25 0.05 -1.79 -2.23
N LEU A 26 0.32 -1.80 -0.93
CA LEU A 26 1.69 -1.78 -0.42
C LEU A 26 2.44 -3.07 -0.78
N ASN A 27 1.76 -4.21 -0.73
CA ASN A 27 2.36 -5.48 -1.13
C ASN A 27 2.76 -5.46 -2.60
N LEU A 28 1.89 -4.92 -3.47
CA LEU A 28 2.21 -4.77 -4.89
C LEU A 28 3.39 -3.82 -5.08
N ALA A 29 3.41 -2.71 -4.33
CA ALA A 29 4.51 -1.76 -4.42
C ALA A 29 5.84 -2.42 -4.04
N ALA A 30 5.85 -3.21 -2.96
CA ALA A 30 7.05 -3.90 -2.53
C ALA A 30 7.55 -4.84 -3.62
N GLU A 31 6.66 -5.54 -4.29
CA GLU A 31 7.01 -6.42 -5.41
C GLU A 31 7.63 -5.63 -6.55
N LEU A 32 7.00 -4.51 -6.95
CA LEU A 32 7.52 -3.67 -8.02
C LEU A 32 8.88 -3.06 -7.67
N LEU A 33 9.10 -2.73 -6.41
CA LEU A 33 10.41 -2.22 -5.98
C LEU A 33 11.50 -3.26 -6.19
N ARG A 34 11.18 -4.55 -6.00
CA ARG A 34 12.13 -5.64 -6.17
C ARG A 34 12.39 -5.98 -7.63
N ILE A 35 11.34 -6.01 -8.45
CA ILE A 35 11.45 -6.58 -9.79
C ILE A 35 11.57 -5.54 -10.91
N THR A 36 11.45 -4.25 -10.61
CA THR A 36 11.57 -3.21 -11.62
C THR A 36 12.54 -2.11 -11.20
N ASP A 37 12.92 -1.26 -12.16
CA ASP A 37 13.73 -0.08 -11.91
C ASP A 37 12.88 1.19 -11.84
N ALA A 38 11.56 1.06 -11.81
CA ALA A 38 10.66 2.21 -11.75
C ALA A 38 10.93 3.04 -10.50
N THR A 39 10.72 4.35 -10.60
CA THR A 39 10.92 5.22 -9.44
C THR A 39 9.88 4.96 -8.37
N VAL A 40 10.18 5.34 -7.13
CA VAL A 40 9.22 5.23 -6.03
C VAL A 40 7.94 6.00 -6.35
N LEU A 41 8.09 7.20 -6.92
CA LEU A 41 6.92 8.01 -7.31
C LEU A 41 6.05 7.27 -8.34
N ASP A 42 6.68 6.69 -9.34
CA ASP A 42 5.95 5.95 -10.38
C ASP A 42 5.23 4.75 -9.78
N ILE A 43 5.91 3.99 -8.94
CA ILE A 43 5.32 2.82 -8.30
C ILE A 43 4.13 3.20 -7.43
N ALA A 44 4.27 4.27 -6.62
CA ALA A 44 3.18 4.72 -5.77
C ALA A 44 1.93 5.02 -6.61
N GLY A 45 2.11 5.71 -7.75
CA GLY A 45 0.99 6.02 -8.64
C GLY A 45 0.39 4.77 -9.26
N ARG A 46 1.22 3.83 -9.69
CA ARG A 46 0.74 2.59 -10.33
C ARG A 46 -0.12 1.76 -9.40
N VAL A 47 0.23 1.71 -8.12
CA VAL A 47 -0.54 0.88 -7.19
C VAL A 47 -1.71 1.64 -6.55
N GLY A 48 -1.91 2.91 -6.91
CA GLY A 48 -3.11 3.63 -6.53
C GLY A 48 -2.96 4.70 -5.46
N PHE A 49 -1.73 5.11 -5.14
CA PHE A 49 -1.49 6.21 -4.21
C PHE A 49 -1.22 7.49 -5.00
N ASP A 50 -2.02 8.51 -4.74
CA ASP A 50 -1.85 9.82 -5.38
C ASP A 50 -1.07 10.80 -4.51
N ASN A 51 -0.70 10.41 -3.30
CA ASN A 51 0.09 11.23 -2.38
C ASN A 51 1.34 10.45 -1.95
N LEU A 52 2.50 10.89 -2.43
CA LEU A 52 3.76 10.20 -2.17
C LEU A 52 4.13 10.18 -0.69
N SER A 53 3.90 11.29 0.03
CA SER A 53 4.22 11.35 1.45
C SER A 53 3.40 10.34 2.25
N TYR A 54 2.13 10.22 1.91
CA TYR A 54 1.25 9.26 2.55
C TYR A 54 1.71 7.83 2.26
N PHE A 55 2.04 7.55 0.99
CA PHE A 55 2.56 6.25 0.59
C PHE A 55 3.82 5.88 1.39
N ASN A 56 4.78 6.81 1.45
CA ASN A 56 6.04 6.56 2.17
C ASN A 56 5.79 6.25 3.64
N ARG A 57 4.88 7.00 4.27
CA ARG A 57 4.56 6.79 5.68
C ARG A 57 3.93 5.42 5.93
N LEU A 58 2.97 5.03 5.09
CA LEU A 58 2.33 3.73 5.22
C LEU A 58 3.30 2.59 4.94
N PHE A 59 4.16 2.77 3.93
CA PHE A 59 5.14 1.75 3.58
C PHE A 59 6.11 1.53 4.74
N LYS A 60 6.63 2.61 5.31
CA LYS A 60 7.57 2.51 6.43
C LYS A 60 6.90 1.85 7.65
N ARG A 61 5.63 2.18 7.89
CA ARG A 61 4.90 1.58 9.01
C ARG A 61 4.78 0.07 8.83
N ARG A 62 4.51 -0.37 7.60
CA ARG A 62 4.27 -1.80 7.33
C ARG A 62 5.57 -2.59 7.26
N TYR A 63 6.60 -2.04 6.62
CA TYR A 63 7.84 -2.78 6.34
C TYR A 63 9.02 -2.37 7.21
N GLY A 64 8.86 -1.34 8.05
CA GLY A 64 9.92 -0.91 8.95
C GLY A 64 11.00 -0.08 8.30
N MET A 65 10.87 0.22 7.01
CA MET A 65 11.85 1.01 6.27
C MET A 65 11.17 1.73 5.11
N THR A 66 11.84 2.76 4.58
CA THR A 66 11.29 3.49 3.44
C THR A 66 11.34 2.62 2.17
N PRO A 67 10.54 2.97 1.14
CA PRO A 67 10.61 2.23 -0.12
C PRO A 67 12.01 2.22 -0.73
N ARG A 68 12.73 3.34 -0.63
CA ARG A 68 14.10 3.42 -1.15
C ARG A 68 15.03 2.47 -0.41
N GLU A 69 14.93 2.44 0.91
CA GLU A 69 15.73 1.52 1.72
C GLU A 69 15.38 0.07 1.41
N TYR A 70 14.11 -0.20 1.24
CA TYR A 70 13.64 -1.54 0.91
C TYR A 70 14.24 -2.04 -0.41
N ARG A 71 14.32 -1.16 -1.42
CA ARG A 71 14.92 -1.52 -2.71
C ARG A 71 16.39 -1.89 -2.59
N LYS A 72 17.12 -1.21 -1.72
CA LYS A 72 18.54 -1.48 -1.53
C LYS A 72 18.83 -2.74 -0.73
N LYS A 73 17.83 -3.24 -0.06
CA LYS A 73 17.99 -4.44 0.76
C LYS A 73 18.19 -5.73 -0.09
#